data_ce159f4e5d70f113ee7e94d428e05581
#
_entry.id   ce159f4e5d70f113ee7e94d428e05581
#
_cell.length_a   1.000
_cell.length_b   1.000
_cell.length_c   1.000
_cell.angle_alpha   90.00
_cell.angle_beta   90.00
_cell.angle_gamma   90.00
#
_symmetry.space_group_name_H-M   'P 1'
#
loop_
_entity.id
_entity.type
_entity.pdbx_description
1 polymer ?
#
loop_
_entity_poly.entity_id
_entity_poly.type
_entity_poly.pdbx_seq_one_letter_code
_entity_poly.pdbx_strand_id
1 'polypeptide(L)'
;MLAHHHRFHGHGSLRYLYQNGDAARSRVMTVKYITNPRRKYSRFAVVISKKVLKSAVRRNRVRRRVYEVIRGELPMLKDNHDVALIIFTADFLHMEYKSIQNEVKRLFSQANLYK
;
A
#
# COMPACT_ATOMS: atom_id res chain seq x y z
N MET A 1 2.10 2.77 -12.87
CA MET A 1 2.72 2.36 -11.59
C MET A 1 3.44 3.54 -10.96
N LEU A 2 3.84 3.39 -9.70
CA LEU A 2 4.59 4.43 -9.01
C LEU A 2 6.00 4.58 -9.58
N ALA A 3 6.53 5.81 -9.49
CA ALA A 3 7.93 6.06 -9.80
C ALA A 3 8.85 5.25 -8.88
N HIS A 4 10.06 4.97 -9.35
CA HIS A 4 11.02 4.13 -8.65
C HIS A 4 11.27 4.58 -7.20
N HIS A 5 11.40 5.88 -6.96
CA HIS A 5 11.70 6.41 -5.62
C HIS A 5 10.51 6.29 -4.64
N HIS A 6 9.32 5.98 -5.13
CA HIS A 6 8.14 5.74 -4.29
C HIS A 6 7.87 4.25 -4.05
N ARG A 7 8.77 3.37 -4.45
CA ARG A 7 8.61 1.92 -4.25
C ARG A 7 9.67 1.38 -3.31
N PHE A 8 9.32 0.34 -2.55
CA PHE A 8 10.28 -0.38 -1.73
C PHE A 8 11.25 -1.17 -2.60
N HIS A 9 12.50 -1.20 -2.16
CA HIS A 9 13.56 -2.00 -2.76
C HIS A 9 14.23 -2.82 -1.67
N GLY A 10 14.09 -4.14 -1.74
CA GLY A 10 14.66 -5.07 -0.80
C GLY A 10 13.72 -5.46 0.34
N HIS A 11 14.06 -6.57 0.98
CA HIS A 11 13.21 -7.16 2.03
C HIS A 11 13.46 -6.59 3.42
N GLY A 12 14.63 -6.02 3.67
CA GLY A 12 14.98 -5.50 4.98
C GLY A 12 14.09 -4.36 5.45
N SER A 13 13.77 -3.42 4.55
CA SER A 13 12.90 -2.29 4.88
C SER A 13 11.49 -2.75 5.18
N LEU A 14 10.98 -3.72 4.43
CA LEU A 14 9.63 -4.24 4.63
C LEU A 14 9.53 -5.00 5.96
N ARG A 15 10.56 -5.80 6.29
CA ARG A 15 10.63 -6.51 7.56
C ARG A 15 10.64 -5.54 8.73
N TYR A 16 11.43 -4.48 8.64
CA TYR A 16 11.50 -3.43 9.66
C TYR A 16 10.13 -2.79 9.88
N LEU A 17 9.45 -2.48 8.78
CA LEU A 17 8.10 -1.90 8.82
C LEU A 17 7.10 -2.84 9.52
N TYR A 18 7.16 -4.14 9.23
CA TYR A 18 6.26 -5.11 9.85
C TYR A 18 6.49 -5.22 11.36
N GLN A 19 7.74 -5.10 11.81
CA GLN A 19 8.09 -5.23 13.22
C GLN A 19 7.83 -3.96 14.02
N ASN A 20 8.01 -2.79 13.42
CA ASN A 20 8.06 -1.52 14.14
C ASN A 20 6.96 -0.53 13.74
N GLY A 21 6.24 -0.76 12.65
CA GLY A 21 5.22 0.15 12.17
C GLY A 21 3.89 -0.01 12.88
N ASP A 22 3.09 1.05 12.80
CA ASP A 22 1.69 1.03 13.21
C ASP A 22 0.83 0.44 12.10
N ALA A 23 -0.45 0.20 12.40
CA ALA A 23 -1.36 -0.39 11.43
C ALA A 23 -2.75 0.23 11.49
N ALA A 24 -3.33 0.47 10.32
CA ALA A 24 -4.75 0.76 10.13
C ALA A 24 -5.35 -0.43 9.38
N ARG A 25 -6.48 -0.96 9.86
CA ARG A 25 -7.03 -2.23 9.36
C ARG A 25 -8.47 -2.12 8.94
N SER A 26 -8.82 -2.90 7.93
CA SER A 26 -10.20 -3.17 7.55
C SER A 26 -10.37 -4.67 7.31
N ARG A 27 -11.57 -5.10 6.86
CA ARG A 27 -11.79 -6.50 6.53
C ARG A 27 -11.02 -6.97 5.30
N VAL A 28 -10.66 -6.05 4.43
CA VAL A 28 -10.08 -6.37 3.11
C VAL A 28 -8.59 -6.14 3.03
N MET A 29 -8.04 -5.23 3.84
CA MET A 29 -6.61 -4.99 3.85
C MET A 29 -6.13 -4.32 5.13
N THR A 30 -4.82 -4.39 5.35
CA THR A 30 -4.12 -3.65 6.39
C THR A 30 -3.13 -2.68 5.75
N VAL A 31 -3.06 -1.47 6.28
CA VAL A 31 -2.01 -0.51 5.93
C VAL A 31 -1.05 -0.43 7.10
N LYS A 32 0.16 -0.91 6.90
CA LYS A 32 1.28 -0.76 7.85
C LYS A 32 2.06 0.49 7.47
N TYR A 33 2.44 1.29 8.47
CA TYR A 33 3.13 2.54 8.17
C TYR A 33 4.08 2.93 9.30
N ILE A 34 5.14 3.62 8.92
CA ILE A 34 6.12 4.17 9.86
C ILE A 34 6.75 5.41 9.24
N THR A 35 7.06 6.39 10.10
CA THR A 35 7.83 7.55 9.68
C THR A 35 9.28 7.15 9.46
N ASN A 36 9.86 7.58 8.34
CA ASN A 36 11.26 7.35 8.04
C ASN A 36 11.93 8.68 7.66
N PRO A 37 12.47 9.42 8.65
CA PRO A 37 13.03 10.75 8.40
C PRO A 37 14.26 10.76 7.51
N ARG A 38 14.89 9.60 7.27
CA ARG A 38 16.03 9.49 6.35
C ARG A 38 15.62 9.51 4.89
N ARG A 39 14.31 9.37 4.60
CA ARG A 39 13.80 9.34 3.24
C ARG A 39 13.19 10.66 2.85
N LYS A 40 13.55 11.15 1.68
CA LYS A 40 12.96 12.37 1.12
C LYS A 40 11.53 12.13 0.66
N TYR A 41 11.24 10.92 0.15
CA TYR A 41 9.94 10.56 -0.39
C TYR A 41 9.36 9.38 0.36
N SER A 42 8.03 9.35 0.50
CA SER A 42 7.36 8.16 1.00
C SER A 42 7.50 7.01 0.02
N ARG A 43 7.61 5.80 0.56
CA ARG A 43 7.70 4.58 -0.24
C ARG A 43 6.53 3.68 0.06
N PHE A 44 6.04 3.01 -0.98
CA PHE A 44 4.85 2.17 -0.89
C PHE A 44 5.13 0.77 -1.42
N ALA A 45 4.55 -0.23 -0.77
CA ALA A 45 4.54 -1.60 -1.25
C ALA A 45 3.10 -2.11 -1.22
N VAL A 46 2.70 -2.85 -2.24
CA VAL A 46 1.42 -3.55 -2.25
C VAL A 46 1.73 -5.04 -2.18
N VAL A 47 1.25 -5.68 -1.12
CA VAL A 47 1.56 -7.08 -0.80
C VAL A 47 0.29 -7.91 -0.92
N ILE A 48 0.36 -8.95 -1.74
CA ILE A 48 -0.71 -9.93 -1.86
C ILE A 48 -0.07 -11.30 -1.97
N SER A 49 -0.49 -12.25 -1.11
CA SER A 49 0.14 -13.55 -1.01
C SER A 49 -0.42 -14.55 -2.01
N LYS A 50 0.33 -15.62 -2.24
CA LYS A 50 -0.14 -16.77 -3.04
C LYS A 50 -1.36 -17.43 -2.45
N LYS A 51 -1.56 -17.34 -1.13
CA LYS A 51 -2.76 -17.89 -0.46
C LYS A 51 -4.02 -17.13 -0.87
N VAL A 52 -3.90 -15.84 -1.15
CA VAL A 52 -5.02 -14.99 -1.57
C VAL A 52 -5.29 -15.17 -3.06
N LEU A 53 -4.24 -15.13 -3.89
CA LEU A 53 -4.32 -15.34 -5.33
C LEU A 53 -3.11 -16.14 -5.79
N LYS A 54 -3.34 -17.36 -6.29
CA LYS A 54 -2.27 -18.25 -6.75
C LYS A 54 -1.56 -17.74 -8.00
N SER A 55 -2.30 -17.13 -8.91
CA SER A 55 -1.77 -16.66 -10.19
C SER A 55 -0.92 -15.40 -10.01
N ALA A 56 0.34 -15.47 -10.44
CA ALA A 56 1.24 -14.31 -10.42
C ALA A 56 0.72 -13.18 -11.32
N VAL A 57 0.12 -13.52 -12.45
CA VAL A 57 -0.47 -12.54 -13.38
C VAL A 57 -1.61 -11.78 -12.71
N ARG A 58 -2.48 -12.49 -11.98
CA ARG A 58 -3.60 -11.88 -11.27
C ARG A 58 -3.12 -11.02 -10.09
N ARG A 59 -2.13 -11.50 -9.34
CA ARG A 59 -1.53 -10.68 -8.27
C ARG A 59 -0.95 -9.39 -8.83
N ASN A 60 -0.25 -9.44 -9.96
CA ASN A 60 0.29 -8.25 -10.60
C ASN A 60 -0.81 -7.29 -11.06
N ARG A 61 -1.94 -7.82 -11.54
CA ARG A 61 -3.09 -7.00 -11.92
C ARG A 61 -3.64 -6.23 -10.71
N VAL A 62 -3.81 -6.91 -9.58
CA VAL A 62 -4.26 -6.26 -8.34
C VAL A 62 -3.26 -5.18 -7.91
N ARG A 63 -1.97 -5.50 -7.90
CA ARG A 63 -0.94 -4.52 -7.53
C ARG A 63 -1.02 -3.27 -8.39
N ARG A 64 -1.15 -3.42 -9.71
CA ARG A 64 -1.23 -2.27 -10.62
C ARG A 64 -2.46 -1.41 -10.34
N ARG A 65 -3.59 -2.03 -10.05
CA ARG A 65 -4.82 -1.30 -9.73
C ARG A 65 -4.65 -0.47 -8.46
N VAL A 66 -4.05 -1.05 -7.43
CA VAL A 66 -3.83 -0.37 -6.15
C VAL A 66 -2.76 0.71 -6.30
N TYR A 67 -1.67 0.45 -7.01
CA TYR A 67 -0.64 1.46 -7.25
C TYR A 67 -1.19 2.67 -8.02
N GLU A 68 -2.12 2.47 -8.93
CA GLU A 68 -2.76 3.60 -9.62
C GLU A 68 -3.53 4.49 -8.64
N VAL A 69 -4.23 3.89 -7.69
CA VAL A 69 -4.90 4.66 -6.64
C VAL A 69 -3.89 5.45 -5.82
N ILE A 70 -2.81 4.80 -5.38
CA ILE A 70 -1.75 5.46 -4.60
C ILE A 70 -1.17 6.63 -5.39
N ARG A 71 -0.88 6.44 -6.68
CA ARG A 71 -0.33 7.47 -7.54
C ARG A 71 -1.20 8.72 -7.56
N GLY A 72 -2.51 8.54 -7.63
CA GLY A 72 -3.46 9.65 -7.62
C GLY A 72 -3.51 10.38 -6.28
N GLU A 73 -3.18 9.71 -5.17
CA GLU A 73 -3.20 10.29 -3.83
C GLU A 73 -1.87 10.95 -3.43
N LEU A 74 -0.77 10.66 -4.14
CA LEU A 74 0.57 11.12 -3.75
C LEU A 74 0.66 12.62 -3.45
N PRO A 75 0.07 13.52 -4.26
CA PRO A 75 0.20 14.96 -3.98
C PRO A 75 -0.37 15.39 -2.62
N MET A 76 -1.29 14.60 -2.08
CA MET A 76 -1.97 14.91 -0.83
C MET A 76 -1.38 14.17 0.37
N LEU A 77 -0.41 13.27 0.14
CA LEU A 77 0.17 12.45 1.19
C LEU A 77 1.43 13.09 1.75
N LYS A 78 1.67 12.84 3.04
CA LYS A 78 2.92 13.25 3.69
C LYS A 78 4.10 12.51 3.09
N ASP A 79 5.26 13.16 3.08
CA ASP A 79 6.53 12.53 2.74
C ASP A 79 7.11 11.81 3.96
N ASN A 80 8.23 11.13 3.77
CA ASN A 80 9.02 10.50 4.84
C ASN A 80 8.34 9.33 5.52
N HIS A 81 7.42 8.63 4.85
CA HIS A 81 6.75 7.44 5.40
C HIS A 81 7.06 6.21 4.56
N ASP A 82 7.22 5.08 5.22
CA ASP A 82 7.23 3.77 4.60
C ASP A 82 5.86 3.14 4.86
N VAL A 83 5.19 2.68 3.81
CA VAL A 83 3.80 2.23 3.86
C VAL A 83 3.67 0.93 3.08
N ALA A 84 3.08 -0.08 3.70
CA ALA A 84 2.75 -1.35 3.03
C ALA A 84 1.25 -1.59 3.09
N LEU A 85 0.64 -1.82 1.93
CA LEU A 85 -0.77 -2.20 1.82
C LEU A 85 -0.83 -3.70 1.64
N ILE A 86 -1.33 -4.40 2.64
CA ILE A 86 -1.39 -5.86 2.68
C ILE A 86 -2.83 -6.28 2.38
N ILE A 87 -3.04 -6.96 1.27
CA ILE A 87 -4.37 -7.29 0.75
C ILE A 87 -4.73 -8.71 1.14
N PHE A 88 -5.91 -8.90 1.74
CA PHE A 88 -6.36 -10.19 2.27
C PHE A 88 -7.38 -10.90 1.40
N THR A 89 -7.91 -10.26 0.37
CA THR A 89 -8.99 -10.84 -0.42
C THR A 89 -8.74 -10.73 -1.92
N ALA A 90 -9.15 -11.77 -2.65
CA ALA A 90 -9.10 -11.76 -4.11
C ALA A 90 -10.11 -10.81 -4.75
N ASP A 91 -11.05 -10.26 -3.97
CA ASP A 91 -12.08 -9.35 -4.46
C ASP A 91 -11.50 -8.13 -5.17
N PHE A 92 -10.30 -7.70 -4.79
CA PHE A 92 -9.62 -6.58 -5.43
C PHE A 92 -9.41 -6.79 -6.93
N LEU A 93 -9.45 -8.02 -7.41
CA LEU A 93 -9.32 -8.33 -8.84
C LEU A 93 -10.52 -7.81 -9.63
N HIS A 94 -11.70 -7.80 -9.01
CA HIS A 94 -12.96 -7.45 -9.67
C HIS A 94 -13.66 -6.21 -9.10
N MET A 95 -13.15 -5.63 -8.02
CA MET A 95 -13.73 -4.41 -7.45
C MET A 95 -13.67 -3.26 -8.45
N GLU A 96 -14.68 -2.40 -8.42
CA GLU A 96 -14.63 -1.15 -9.17
C GLU A 96 -13.48 -0.29 -8.66
N TYR A 97 -12.87 0.48 -9.55
CA TYR A 97 -11.77 1.37 -9.20
C TYR A 97 -12.15 2.30 -8.05
N LYS A 98 -13.35 2.86 -8.09
CA LYS A 98 -13.81 3.78 -7.03
C LYS A 98 -13.90 3.08 -5.67
N SER A 99 -14.29 1.81 -5.64
CA SER A 99 -14.35 1.04 -4.40
C SER A 99 -12.96 0.81 -3.82
N ILE A 100 -11.99 0.49 -4.66
CA ILE A 100 -10.59 0.36 -4.25
C ILE A 100 -10.09 1.71 -3.69
N GLN A 101 -10.38 2.78 -4.41
CA GLN A 101 -9.99 4.14 -4.01
C GLN A 101 -10.56 4.50 -2.65
N ASN A 102 -11.84 4.23 -2.41
CA ASN A 102 -12.50 4.52 -1.13
C ASN A 102 -11.85 3.74 0.02
N GLU A 103 -11.51 2.47 -0.18
CA GLU A 103 -10.82 1.65 0.83
C GLU A 103 -9.45 2.22 1.17
N VAL A 104 -8.66 2.56 0.16
CA VAL A 104 -7.33 3.12 0.35
C VAL A 104 -7.42 4.46 1.08
N LYS A 105 -8.29 5.35 0.64
CA LYS A 105 -8.47 6.67 1.27
C LYS A 105 -8.87 6.56 2.73
N ARG A 106 -9.80 5.66 3.04
CA ARG A 106 -10.26 5.48 4.42
C ARG A 106 -9.12 5.05 5.32
N LEU A 107 -8.31 4.07 4.89
CA LEU A 107 -7.21 3.59 5.71
C LEU A 107 -6.06 4.59 5.79
N PHE A 108 -5.79 5.32 4.73
CA PHE A 108 -4.80 6.40 4.76
C PHE A 108 -5.21 7.52 5.71
N SER A 109 -6.50 7.83 5.78
CA SER A 109 -7.02 8.80 6.76
C SER A 109 -6.85 8.30 8.19
N GLN A 110 -7.19 7.04 8.45
CA GLN A 110 -7.00 6.43 9.78
C GLN A 110 -5.53 6.43 10.19
N ALA A 111 -4.63 6.23 9.24
CA ALA A 111 -3.19 6.23 9.47
C ALA A 111 -2.59 7.63 9.55
N ASN A 112 -3.41 8.67 9.35
CA ASN A 112 -2.97 10.07 9.36
C ASN A 112 -1.84 10.33 8.34
N LEU A 113 -1.98 9.75 7.14
CA LEU A 113 -0.98 9.89 6.07
C LEU A 113 -1.21 11.12 5.18
N TYR A 114 -2.37 11.74 5.24
CA TYR A 114 -2.65 12.97 4.47
C TYR A 114 -2.05 14.19 5.14
N LYS A 115 -1.62 15.13 4.30
CA LYS A 115 -1.12 16.43 4.76
C LYS A 115 -2.17 17.22 5.51
#